data_bd9eb7d8a764e18d7c6676afce5616fa
#
_entry.id   bd9eb7d8a764e18d7c6676afce5616fa
#
_cell.length_a   1.000
_cell.length_b   1.000
_cell.length_c   1.000
_cell.angle_alpha   90.00
_cell.angle_beta   90.00
_cell.angle_gamma   90.00
#
_symmetry.space_group_name_H-M   'P 1'
#
loop_
_entity.id
_entity.type
_entity.pdbx_description
1 polymer ?
#
loop_
_entity_poly.entity_id
_entity_poly.type
_entity_poly.pdbx_seq_one_letter_code
_entity_poly.pdbx_strand_id
1 'polypeptide(L)'
;ELKRLAGRIAAQLYSAYEELSDAFLECHDQEALFTDEAQVDLYAHVAGAARAFNITPMHWHRFRKKKLDMHGAFRSILRLINDEWWIRKLKAQRTQWREALLIAAGEVNFKRSSYASKQAISDVRARRAVNMEYLKGCDLENVETGERIDLIDKVMASISNPEIRRMELMSTIYGIGKYAAEKNHIGMFVTITTPSKYHPTRTVKNKRDKQCQLNHKWDGEAFSPKDGQRYLVGIWSKMRTAFKDRDLNVYGIRVVEPHHDGTPHWHMVLFCDRKQRAAIVEIMQRYALKEDGDERGARKQRFECKHLNKGGAV
;
A
#
# COMPACT_ATOMS: atom_id res chain seq x y z
N GLU A 1 11.91 25.04 5.79
CA GLU A 1 10.87 25.42 4.79
C GLU A 1 9.56 24.63 4.97
N LEU A 2 9.57 23.29 4.95
CA LEU A 2 8.34 22.50 5.11
C LEU A 2 7.62 22.77 6.43
N LYS A 3 8.33 22.98 7.54
CA LYS A 3 7.71 23.34 8.83
C LYS A 3 7.01 24.71 8.75
N ARG A 4 7.66 25.70 8.14
CA ARG A 4 7.07 27.04 7.94
C ARG A 4 5.84 26.99 7.04
N LEU A 5 5.87 26.19 5.97
CA LEU A 5 4.73 26.00 5.09
C LEU A 5 3.58 25.30 5.85
N ALA A 6 3.86 24.23 6.57
CA ALA A 6 2.87 23.49 7.37
C ALA A 6 2.20 24.39 8.41
N GLY A 7 2.99 25.20 9.15
CA GLY A 7 2.46 26.15 10.13
C GLY A 7 1.56 27.21 9.48
N ARG A 8 1.95 27.75 8.32
CA ARG A 8 1.09 28.72 7.60
C ARG A 8 -0.24 28.10 7.15
N ILE A 9 -0.18 26.90 6.59
CA ILE A 9 -1.41 26.20 6.14
C ILE A 9 -2.32 25.93 7.34
N ALA A 10 -1.76 25.39 8.43
CA ALA A 10 -2.55 25.10 9.64
C ALA A 10 -3.19 26.36 10.22
N ALA A 11 -2.44 27.46 10.32
CA ALA A 11 -2.94 28.74 10.82
C ALA A 11 -4.07 29.32 9.94
N GLN A 12 -3.89 29.29 8.61
CA GLN A 12 -4.95 29.74 7.68
C GLN A 12 -6.22 28.91 7.81
N LEU A 13 -6.09 27.59 7.95
CA LEU A 13 -7.24 26.71 8.13
C LEU A 13 -7.90 26.87 9.49
N TYR A 14 -7.13 27.18 10.53
CA TYR A 14 -7.64 27.49 11.85
C TYR A 14 -8.46 28.79 11.81
N SER A 15 -7.93 29.87 11.22
CA SER A 15 -8.64 31.13 11.04
C SER A 15 -9.94 30.97 10.26
N ALA A 16 -9.88 30.23 9.13
CA ALA A 16 -11.08 29.95 8.35
C ALA A 16 -12.12 29.11 9.12
N TYR A 17 -11.68 28.17 9.97
CA TYR A 17 -12.56 27.40 10.83
C TYR A 17 -13.22 28.29 11.89
N GLU A 18 -12.48 29.19 12.55
CA GLU A 18 -13.01 30.15 13.52
C GLU A 18 -14.02 31.08 12.88
N GLU A 19 -13.67 31.73 11.76
CA GLU A 19 -14.55 32.64 11.03
C GLU A 19 -15.88 31.97 10.63
N LEU A 20 -15.83 30.73 10.13
CA LEU A 20 -17.04 29.99 9.76
C LEU A 20 -17.85 29.56 10.98
N SER A 21 -17.21 29.22 12.09
CA SER A 21 -17.87 28.84 13.33
C SER A 21 -18.56 30.05 13.97
N ASP A 22 -17.88 31.20 13.99
CA ASP A 22 -18.43 32.45 14.51
C ASP A 22 -19.62 32.92 13.66
N ALA A 23 -19.49 32.93 12.34
CA ALA A 23 -20.61 33.27 11.43
C ALA A 23 -21.80 32.32 11.60
N PHE A 24 -21.57 31.04 11.90
CA PHE A 24 -22.66 30.11 12.20
C PHE A 24 -23.35 30.46 13.53
N LEU A 25 -22.57 30.81 14.57
CA LEU A 25 -23.07 31.15 15.91
C LEU A 25 -23.80 32.53 15.95
N GLU A 26 -23.54 33.41 14.99
CA GLU A 26 -24.33 34.64 14.85
C GLU A 26 -25.81 34.36 14.53
N CYS A 27 -26.10 33.23 13.88
CA CYS A 27 -27.45 32.85 13.43
C CYS A 27 -28.09 31.72 14.24
N HIS A 28 -27.28 30.99 15.03
CA HIS A 28 -27.67 29.75 15.72
C HIS A 28 -27.11 29.71 17.14
N ASP A 29 -27.71 28.89 18.00
CA ASP A 29 -27.18 28.62 19.33
C ASP A 29 -25.94 27.66 19.31
N GLN A 30 -25.25 27.58 20.45
CA GLN A 30 -24.04 26.72 20.54
C GLN A 30 -24.33 25.24 20.33
N GLU A 31 -25.51 24.75 20.69
CA GLU A 31 -25.85 23.33 20.53
C GLU A 31 -26.00 22.97 19.04
N ALA A 32 -26.48 23.90 18.23
CA ALA A 32 -26.62 23.70 16.78
C ALA A 32 -25.27 23.46 16.06
N LEU A 33 -24.16 24.01 16.60
CA LEU A 33 -22.83 23.80 16.06
C LEU A 33 -22.38 22.32 16.16
N PHE A 34 -22.87 21.60 17.16
CA PHE A 34 -22.52 20.19 17.41
C PHE A 34 -23.53 19.22 16.78
N THR A 35 -24.08 19.56 15.64
CA THR A 35 -24.91 18.69 14.81
C THR A 35 -24.10 18.04 13.69
N ASP A 36 -24.60 16.92 13.16
CA ASP A 36 -23.98 16.26 12.00
C ASP A 36 -23.88 17.22 10.81
N GLU A 37 -24.91 17.99 10.53
CA GLU A 37 -24.99 18.90 9.39
C GLU A 37 -23.96 20.03 9.52
N ALA A 38 -23.93 20.76 10.62
CA ALA A 38 -23.01 21.87 10.85
C ALA A 38 -21.54 21.42 10.79
N GLN A 39 -21.20 20.32 11.48
CA GLN A 39 -19.83 19.81 11.50
C GLN A 39 -19.40 19.26 10.14
N VAL A 40 -20.27 18.66 9.37
CA VAL A 40 -19.97 18.17 8.02
C VAL A 40 -19.78 19.33 7.05
N ASP A 41 -20.54 20.43 7.19
CA ASP A 41 -20.35 21.63 6.37
C ASP A 41 -19.05 22.36 6.70
N LEU A 42 -18.70 22.54 7.96
CA LEU A 42 -17.40 23.07 8.37
C LEU A 42 -16.26 22.21 7.83
N TYR A 43 -16.39 20.88 7.94
CA TYR A 43 -15.42 19.95 7.37
C TYR A 43 -15.30 20.13 5.84
N ALA A 44 -16.39 20.33 5.12
CA ALA A 44 -16.36 20.48 3.67
C ALA A 44 -15.49 21.66 3.23
N HIS A 45 -15.61 22.78 3.92
CA HIS A 45 -14.82 23.99 3.65
C HIS A 45 -13.34 23.78 3.97
N VAL A 46 -13.01 23.34 5.19
CA VAL A 46 -11.61 23.14 5.62
C VAL A 46 -10.94 22.01 4.82
N ALA A 47 -11.67 20.95 4.51
CA ALA A 47 -11.15 19.83 3.74
C ALA A 47 -10.92 20.17 2.26
N GLY A 48 -11.73 21.10 1.69
CA GLY A 48 -11.56 21.60 0.34
C GLY A 48 -10.16 22.19 0.13
N ALA A 49 -9.68 22.96 1.08
CA ALA A 49 -8.33 23.55 1.03
C ALA A 49 -7.22 22.47 1.01
N ALA A 50 -7.36 21.37 1.77
CA ALA A 50 -6.38 20.27 1.73
C ALA A 50 -6.30 19.61 0.35
N ARG A 51 -7.42 19.57 -0.37
CA ARG A 51 -7.46 19.06 -1.75
C ARG A 51 -6.69 19.93 -2.73
N ALA A 52 -6.64 21.25 -2.52
CA ALA A 52 -5.82 22.17 -3.32
C ALA A 52 -4.31 21.82 -3.24
N PHE A 53 -3.86 21.25 -2.13
CA PHE A 53 -2.49 20.72 -1.97
C PHE A 53 -2.34 19.27 -2.47
N ASN A 54 -3.32 18.73 -3.17
CA ASN A 54 -3.36 17.34 -3.62
C ASN A 54 -3.22 16.32 -2.46
N ILE A 55 -3.68 16.70 -1.27
CA ILE A 55 -3.72 15.86 -0.07
C ILE A 55 -5.16 15.44 0.19
N THR A 56 -5.38 14.14 0.39
CA THR A 56 -6.70 13.62 0.75
C THR A 56 -6.92 13.74 2.25
N PRO A 57 -7.92 14.54 2.70
CA PRO A 57 -8.27 14.65 4.11
C PRO A 57 -8.77 13.32 4.68
N MET A 58 -8.71 13.19 6.00
CA MET A 58 -9.28 12.03 6.68
C MET A 58 -10.81 11.99 6.44
N HIS A 59 -11.36 10.81 6.30
CA HIS A 59 -12.80 10.58 6.04
C HIS A 59 -13.38 11.20 4.73
N TRP A 60 -12.55 11.74 3.83
CA TRP A 60 -13.02 12.30 2.55
C TRP A 60 -13.93 11.36 1.76
N HIS A 61 -13.64 10.04 1.78
CA HIS A 61 -14.48 9.06 1.12
C HIS A 61 -15.86 8.89 1.78
N ARG A 62 -15.97 9.02 3.13
CA ARG A 62 -17.25 9.01 3.85
C ARG A 62 -18.05 10.27 3.53
N PHE A 63 -17.39 11.43 3.53
CA PHE A 63 -17.98 12.71 3.13
C PHE A 63 -18.59 12.63 1.73
N ARG A 64 -17.83 12.19 0.73
CA ARG A 64 -18.33 12.04 -0.65
C ARG A 64 -19.51 11.08 -0.77
N LYS A 65 -19.65 10.12 0.12
CA LYS A 65 -20.79 9.19 0.19
C LYS A 65 -21.92 9.65 1.09
N LYS A 66 -21.87 10.86 1.61
CA LYS A 66 -22.84 11.41 2.58
C LYS A 66 -23.01 10.47 3.80
N LYS A 67 -21.91 9.91 4.30
CA LYS A 67 -21.85 8.97 5.46
C LYS A 67 -20.86 9.45 6.51
N LEU A 68 -20.52 10.72 6.51
CA LEU A 68 -19.66 11.33 7.51
C LEU A 68 -20.55 11.83 8.64
N ASP A 69 -20.21 11.44 9.87
CA ASP A 69 -20.85 11.88 11.10
C ASP A 69 -20.10 13.06 11.73
N MET A 70 -20.72 13.73 12.68
CA MET A 70 -20.15 14.83 13.45
C MET A 70 -18.78 14.49 14.03
N HIS A 71 -18.65 13.35 14.71
CA HIS A 71 -17.40 12.95 15.33
C HIS A 71 -16.27 12.73 14.31
N GLY A 72 -16.58 12.16 13.17
CA GLY A 72 -15.63 11.97 12.07
C GLY A 72 -15.22 13.29 11.44
N ALA A 73 -16.16 14.23 11.24
CA ALA A 73 -15.93 15.56 10.74
C ALA A 73 -15.02 16.35 11.70
N PHE A 74 -15.39 16.47 12.96
CA PHE A 74 -14.64 17.18 13.99
C PHE A 74 -13.19 16.64 14.14
N ARG A 75 -13.02 15.32 14.27
CA ARG A 75 -11.68 14.72 14.34
C ARG A 75 -10.82 15.00 13.11
N SER A 76 -11.46 15.17 11.97
CA SER A 76 -10.74 15.50 10.73
C SER A 76 -10.36 16.97 10.67
N ILE A 77 -11.22 17.87 11.14
CA ILE A 77 -10.94 19.29 11.27
C ILE A 77 -9.75 19.51 12.21
N LEU A 78 -9.77 18.89 13.42
CA LEU A 78 -8.65 18.97 14.37
C LEU A 78 -7.30 18.56 13.77
N ARG A 79 -7.29 17.64 12.81
CA ARG A 79 -6.05 17.29 12.10
C ARG A 79 -5.66 18.33 11.05
N LEU A 80 -6.63 18.89 10.36
CA LEU A 80 -6.38 19.87 9.29
C LEU A 80 -5.88 21.20 9.82
N ILE A 81 -6.23 21.55 11.06
CA ILE A 81 -5.73 22.75 11.75
C ILE A 81 -4.42 22.48 12.53
N ASN A 82 -3.89 21.25 12.50
CA ASN A 82 -2.66 20.87 13.20
C ASN A 82 -1.45 20.86 12.25
N ASP A 83 -0.43 21.63 12.57
CA ASP A 83 0.79 21.79 11.77
C ASP A 83 1.63 20.51 11.67
N GLU A 84 1.71 19.70 12.73
CA GLU A 84 2.43 18.43 12.71
C GLU A 84 1.82 17.43 11.71
N TRP A 85 0.48 17.45 11.58
CA TRP A 85 -0.19 16.64 10.57
C TRP A 85 0.25 17.04 9.17
N TRP A 86 0.32 18.35 8.89
CA TRP A 86 0.78 18.89 7.62
C TRP A 86 2.25 18.58 7.36
N ILE A 87 3.12 18.72 8.37
CA ILE A 87 4.54 18.35 8.27
C ILE A 87 4.68 16.90 7.80
N ARG A 88 3.94 15.98 8.40
CA ARG A 88 3.97 14.56 8.02
C ARG A 88 3.48 14.35 6.58
N LYS A 89 2.37 15.00 6.18
CA LYS A 89 1.81 14.88 4.83
C LYS A 89 2.71 15.45 3.76
N LEU A 90 3.22 16.65 3.97
CA LEU A 90 4.12 17.31 3.02
C LEU A 90 5.46 16.56 2.88
N LYS A 91 6.01 16.02 3.99
CA LYS A 91 7.20 15.16 3.92
C LYS A 91 6.94 13.89 3.11
N ALA A 92 5.81 13.24 3.31
CA ALA A 92 5.44 12.05 2.56
C ALA A 92 5.26 12.35 1.07
N GLN A 93 4.55 13.43 0.73
CA GLN A 93 4.34 13.87 -0.64
C GLN A 93 5.66 14.20 -1.35
N ARG A 94 6.55 14.96 -0.69
CA ARG A 94 7.89 15.25 -1.21
C ARG A 94 8.68 13.98 -1.51
N THR A 95 8.63 13.01 -0.58
CA THR A 95 9.34 11.73 -0.75
C THR A 95 8.78 10.93 -1.92
N GLN A 96 7.45 10.90 -2.08
CA GLN A 96 6.79 10.23 -3.20
C GLN A 96 7.14 10.88 -4.54
N TRP A 97 7.10 12.21 -4.64
CA TRP A 97 7.46 12.92 -5.87
C TRP A 97 8.93 12.73 -6.23
N ARG A 98 9.82 12.80 -5.25
CA ARG A 98 11.24 12.53 -5.50
C ARG A 98 11.46 11.12 -6.03
N GLU A 99 10.82 10.12 -5.44
CA GLU A 99 10.95 8.73 -5.90
C GLU A 99 10.37 8.55 -7.31
N ALA A 100 9.20 9.12 -7.60
CA ALA A 100 8.61 9.10 -8.94
C ALA A 100 9.53 9.75 -9.98
N LEU A 101 10.16 10.88 -9.64
CA LEU A 101 11.13 11.54 -10.50
C LEU A 101 12.36 10.68 -10.76
N LEU A 102 12.92 10.04 -9.72
CA LEU A 102 14.09 9.17 -9.84
C LEU A 102 13.78 7.90 -10.65
N ILE A 103 12.57 7.35 -10.52
CA ILE A 103 12.08 6.26 -11.37
C ILE A 103 12.02 6.73 -12.83
N ALA A 104 11.39 7.88 -13.10
CA ALA A 104 11.29 8.45 -14.42
C ALA A 104 12.66 8.77 -15.06
N ALA A 105 13.61 9.21 -14.25
CA ALA A 105 15.00 9.44 -14.65
C ALA A 105 15.81 8.14 -14.88
N GLY A 106 15.22 6.97 -14.63
CA GLY A 106 15.86 5.67 -14.84
C GLY A 106 16.87 5.29 -13.75
N GLU A 107 16.79 5.88 -12.56
CA GLU A 107 17.64 5.49 -11.41
C GLU A 107 17.21 4.16 -10.79
N VAL A 108 15.96 3.75 -11.00
CA VAL A 108 15.43 2.45 -10.57
C VAL A 108 15.38 1.53 -11.78
N ASN A 109 16.29 0.59 -11.83
CA ASN A 109 16.38 -0.41 -12.89
C ASN A 109 17.21 -1.62 -12.41
N PHE A 110 17.14 -2.68 -13.19
CA PHE A 110 17.81 -3.94 -12.91
C PHE A 110 19.34 -3.82 -12.66
N LYS A 111 20.05 -2.86 -13.31
CA LYS A 111 21.52 -2.70 -13.16
C LYS A 111 21.92 -1.82 -11.97
N ARG A 112 21.10 -0.84 -11.60
CA ARG A 112 21.42 0.16 -10.55
C ARG A 112 20.78 -0.16 -9.21
N SER A 113 19.45 -0.28 -9.20
CA SER A 113 18.66 -0.55 -8.01
C SER A 113 17.30 -1.11 -8.43
N SER A 114 17.01 -2.36 -8.10
CA SER A 114 15.90 -3.08 -8.74
C SER A 114 14.51 -2.65 -8.27
N TYR A 115 14.35 -2.16 -7.03
CA TYR A 115 13.04 -1.97 -6.42
C TYR A 115 12.75 -0.55 -5.94
N ALA A 116 13.78 0.23 -5.64
CA ALA A 116 13.67 1.59 -5.16
C ALA A 116 14.95 2.36 -5.47
N SER A 117 14.89 3.69 -5.48
CA SER A 117 16.10 4.50 -5.64
C SER A 117 17.08 4.30 -4.49
N LYS A 118 18.38 4.50 -4.75
CA LYS A 118 19.40 4.48 -3.70
C LYS A 118 19.10 5.48 -2.59
N GLN A 119 18.51 6.61 -2.95
CA GLN A 119 18.09 7.63 -1.99
C GLN A 119 16.97 7.14 -1.08
N ALA A 120 15.95 6.48 -1.61
CA ALA A 120 14.87 5.91 -0.81
C ALA A 120 15.39 4.82 0.15
N ILE A 121 16.32 3.99 -0.32
CA ILE A 121 16.97 2.98 0.52
C ILE A 121 17.76 3.64 1.65
N SER A 122 18.54 4.68 1.35
CA SER A 122 19.32 5.46 2.33
C SER A 122 18.41 6.11 3.38
N ASP A 123 17.31 6.72 2.95
CA ASP A 123 16.33 7.36 3.86
C ASP A 123 15.68 6.34 4.82
N VAL A 124 15.39 5.13 4.33
CA VAL A 124 14.82 4.06 5.17
C VAL A 124 15.86 3.57 6.19
N ARG A 125 17.12 3.41 5.77
CA ARG A 125 18.21 3.01 6.67
C ARG A 125 18.47 4.05 7.76
N ALA A 126 18.55 5.34 7.38
CA ALA A 126 18.73 6.43 8.35
C ALA A 126 17.58 6.49 9.36
N ARG A 127 16.33 6.37 8.89
CA ARG A 127 15.16 6.35 9.78
C ARG A 127 15.14 5.15 10.72
N ARG A 128 15.57 3.97 10.24
CA ARG A 128 15.71 2.78 11.09
C ARG A 128 16.77 2.99 12.17
N ALA A 129 17.93 3.57 11.82
CA ALA A 129 18.98 3.86 12.79
C ALA A 129 18.48 4.81 13.90
N VAL A 130 17.80 5.90 13.54
CA VAL A 130 17.19 6.83 14.53
C VAL A 130 16.16 6.12 15.41
N ASN A 131 15.30 5.28 14.82
CA ASN A 131 14.32 4.53 15.61
C ASN A 131 14.99 3.52 16.57
N MET A 132 16.08 2.87 16.15
CA MET A 132 16.82 1.95 17.01
C MET A 132 17.46 2.67 18.21
N GLU A 133 18.06 3.87 17.97
CA GLU A 133 18.59 4.66 19.08
C GLU A 133 17.51 5.12 20.05
N TYR A 134 16.34 5.52 19.54
CA TYR A 134 15.20 5.84 20.40
C TYR A 134 14.75 4.64 21.25
N LEU A 135 14.65 3.45 20.66
CA LEU A 135 14.22 2.23 21.35
C LEU A 135 15.20 1.78 22.45
N LYS A 136 16.51 2.06 22.30
CA LYS A 136 17.52 1.80 23.34
C LYS A 136 17.33 2.63 24.62
N GLY A 137 16.68 3.77 24.50
CA GLY A 137 16.37 4.64 25.63
C GLY A 137 14.96 4.42 26.21
N CYS A 138 14.26 3.34 25.81
CA CYS A 138 12.90 3.05 26.26
C CYS A 138 12.84 1.73 27.00
N ASP A 139 12.23 1.73 28.17
CA ASP A 139 11.95 0.54 28.98
C ASP A 139 10.46 0.23 29.03
N LEU A 140 10.12 -1.02 29.22
CA LEU A 140 8.79 -1.49 29.58
C LEU A 140 8.81 -1.80 31.09
N GLU A 141 7.89 -1.23 31.82
CA GLU A 141 7.72 -1.50 33.26
C GLU A 141 6.40 -2.22 33.48
N ASN A 142 6.45 -3.34 34.19
CA ASN A 142 5.25 -4.02 34.66
C ASN A 142 4.68 -3.21 35.83
N VAL A 143 3.45 -2.71 35.68
CA VAL A 143 2.80 -1.83 36.63
C VAL A 143 2.55 -2.54 38.00
N GLU A 144 2.39 -3.88 38.01
CA GLU A 144 2.11 -4.66 39.20
C GLU A 144 3.38 -5.08 39.95
N THR A 145 4.42 -5.49 39.21
CA THR A 145 5.66 -6.05 39.79
C THR A 145 6.81 -5.07 39.85
N GLY A 146 6.75 -3.95 39.12
CA GLY A 146 7.86 -3.01 38.95
C GLY A 146 9.03 -3.56 38.13
N GLU A 147 8.91 -4.73 37.51
CA GLU A 147 9.94 -5.33 36.67
C GLU A 147 10.12 -4.48 35.40
N ARG A 148 11.38 -4.17 35.08
CA ARG A 148 11.76 -3.41 33.88
C ARG A 148 12.45 -4.30 32.86
N ILE A 149 12.11 -4.10 31.61
CA ILE A 149 12.67 -4.82 30.46
C ILE A 149 12.99 -3.81 29.38
N ASP A 150 14.18 -3.89 28.80
CA ASP A 150 14.58 -3.05 27.68
C ASP A 150 13.67 -3.28 26.46
N LEU A 151 13.05 -2.20 25.98
CA LEU A 151 12.14 -2.29 24.84
C LEU A 151 12.86 -2.77 23.57
N ILE A 152 14.14 -2.41 23.39
CA ILE A 152 14.94 -2.82 22.26
C ILE A 152 15.08 -4.33 22.18
N ASP A 153 15.27 -5.03 23.29
CA ASP A 153 15.42 -6.48 23.33
C ASP A 153 14.15 -7.19 22.88
N LYS A 154 13.00 -6.69 23.32
CA LYS A 154 11.69 -7.21 22.90
C LYS A 154 11.43 -6.97 21.41
N VAL A 155 11.78 -5.78 20.89
CA VAL A 155 11.67 -5.48 19.48
C VAL A 155 12.58 -6.36 18.63
N MET A 156 13.84 -6.57 19.06
CA MET A 156 14.79 -7.41 18.34
C MET A 156 14.43 -8.89 18.37
N ALA A 157 13.76 -9.37 19.41
CA ALA A 157 13.25 -10.74 19.51
C ALA A 157 11.90 -10.95 18.79
N SER A 158 11.28 -9.90 18.27
CA SER A 158 9.96 -9.96 17.63
C SER A 158 10.04 -9.95 16.11
N ILE A 159 8.89 -10.16 15.45
CA ILE A 159 8.72 -10.02 13.99
C ILE A 159 8.97 -8.59 13.46
N SER A 160 9.13 -7.61 14.35
CA SER A 160 9.60 -6.26 13.98
C SER A 160 11.07 -6.27 13.54
N ASN A 161 11.84 -7.28 13.98
CA ASN A 161 13.16 -7.57 13.46
C ASN A 161 13.04 -8.25 12.07
N PRO A 162 13.61 -7.66 11.00
CA PRO A 162 13.53 -8.22 9.65
C PRO A 162 14.09 -9.63 9.52
N GLU A 163 15.11 -9.98 10.32
CA GLU A 163 15.72 -11.32 10.28
C GLU A 163 14.78 -12.36 10.88
N ILE A 164 14.18 -12.08 12.03
CA ILE A 164 13.16 -12.96 12.64
C ILE A 164 11.99 -13.14 11.68
N ARG A 165 11.49 -12.03 11.13
CA ARG A 165 10.39 -12.08 10.14
C ARG A 165 10.73 -12.92 8.93
N ARG A 166 11.96 -12.82 8.42
CA ARG A 166 12.44 -13.65 7.30
C ARG A 166 12.47 -15.12 7.66
N MET A 167 13.03 -15.46 8.83
CA MET A 167 13.09 -16.85 9.31
C MET A 167 11.69 -17.45 9.50
N GLU A 168 10.76 -16.73 10.10
CA GLU A 168 9.36 -17.19 10.24
C GLU A 168 8.69 -17.43 8.88
N LEU A 169 8.88 -16.52 7.91
CA LEU A 169 8.34 -16.68 6.57
C LEU A 169 8.92 -17.93 5.89
N MET A 170 10.24 -18.13 5.96
CA MET A 170 10.91 -19.30 5.38
C MET A 170 10.46 -20.60 6.05
N SER A 171 10.34 -20.61 7.38
CA SER A 171 9.84 -21.77 8.14
C SER A 171 8.38 -22.09 7.76
N THR A 172 7.54 -21.06 7.60
CA THR A 172 6.15 -21.22 7.16
C THR A 172 6.07 -21.83 5.75
N ILE A 173 6.87 -21.32 4.80
CA ILE A 173 6.93 -21.86 3.43
C ILE A 173 7.36 -23.33 3.46
N TYR A 174 8.38 -23.65 4.23
CA TYR A 174 8.88 -25.03 4.38
C TYR A 174 7.81 -25.94 4.98
N GLY A 175 7.14 -25.51 6.06
CA GLY A 175 6.06 -26.27 6.69
C GLY A 175 4.88 -26.54 5.77
N ILE A 176 4.47 -25.53 4.99
CA ILE A 176 3.43 -25.68 3.96
C ILE A 176 3.87 -26.69 2.88
N GLY A 177 5.12 -26.62 2.44
CA GLY A 177 5.70 -27.56 1.48
C GLY A 177 5.71 -29.00 1.98
N LYS A 178 6.08 -29.22 3.25
CA LYS A 178 5.99 -30.55 3.90
C LYS A 178 4.56 -31.08 3.94
N TYR A 179 3.61 -30.26 4.42
CA TYR A 179 2.20 -30.62 4.46
C TYR A 179 1.68 -30.99 3.07
N ALA A 180 2.06 -30.22 2.05
CA ALA A 180 1.67 -30.53 0.67
C ALA A 180 2.23 -31.88 0.19
N ALA A 181 3.48 -32.19 0.54
CA ALA A 181 4.11 -33.47 0.20
C ALA A 181 3.39 -34.66 0.88
N GLU A 182 3.04 -34.55 2.15
CA GLU A 182 2.28 -35.56 2.90
C GLU A 182 0.89 -35.82 2.28
N LYS A 183 0.26 -34.78 1.75
CA LYS A 183 -1.06 -34.86 1.06
C LYS A 183 -0.95 -35.27 -0.40
N ASN A 184 0.26 -35.45 -0.95
CA ASN A 184 0.48 -35.65 -2.40
C ASN A 184 -0.05 -34.49 -3.26
N HIS A 185 -0.11 -33.30 -2.72
CA HIS A 185 -0.49 -32.11 -3.44
C HIS A 185 0.66 -31.61 -4.32
N ILE A 186 0.33 -30.90 -5.39
CA ILE A 186 1.31 -30.32 -6.31
C ILE A 186 1.46 -28.83 -6.05
N GLY A 187 2.67 -28.34 -6.24
CA GLY A 187 3.02 -26.93 -6.09
C GLY A 187 3.02 -26.18 -7.41
N MET A 188 2.66 -24.91 -7.33
CA MET A 188 2.67 -23.94 -8.45
C MET A 188 3.31 -22.64 -7.98
N PHE A 189 4.22 -22.09 -8.80
CA PHE A 189 4.66 -20.71 -8.69
C PHE A 189 3.86 -19.86 -9.67
N VAL A 190 3.07 -18.95 -9.14
CA VAL A 190 2.18 -18.11 -9.93
C VAL A 190 2.58 -16.65 -9.81
N THR A 191 2.66 -15.97 -10.96
CA THR A 191 2.86 -14.53 -11.04
C THR A 191 1.63 -13.87 -11.66
N ILE A 192 1.11 -12.83 -11.00
CA ILE A 192 0.01 -12.01 -11.53
C ILE A 192 0.47 -10.55 -11.56
N THR A 193 0.35 -9.95 -12.73
CA THR A 193 0.73 -8.55 -13.00
C THR A 193 -0.51 -7.71 -13.32
N THR A 194 -0.47 -6.43 -12.98
CA THR A 194 -1.54 -5.46 -13.31
C THR A 194 -1.62 -5.17 -14.81
N PRO A 195 -2.76 -4.67 -15.32
CA PRO A 195 -2.89 -4.10 -16.67
C PRO A 195 -1.88 -2.99 -16.98
N SER A 196 -1.55 -2.80 -18.25
CA SER A 196 -0.54 -1.83 -18.68
C SER A 196 -0.87 -0.40 -18.26
N LYS A 197 -2.15 -0.04 -18.16
CA LYS A 197 -2.60 1.30 -17.71
C LYS A 197 -2.19 1.67 -16.28
N TYR A 198 -1.84 0.69 -15.44
CA TYR A 198 -1.32 0.94 -14.08
C TYR A 198 0.18 1.23 -14.05
N HIS A 199 0.89 0.99 -15.18
CA HIS A 199 2.33 1.13 -15.28
C HIS A 199 2.72 2.48 -15.88
N PRO A 200 3.42 3.37 -15.13
CA PRO A 200 3.90 4.63 -15.67
C PRO A 200 4.96 4.46 -16.78
N THR A 201 5.66 3.32 -16.79
CA THR A 201 6.69 3.04 -17.79
C THR A 201 6.49 1.68 -18.45
N ARG A 202 7.06 1.54 -19.62
CA ARG A 202 7.13 0.28 -20.37
C ARG A 202 8.55 -0.01 -20.81
N THR A 203 8.94 -1.26 -20.82
CA THR A 203 10.24 -1.67 -21.37
C THR A 203 10.09 -2.02 -22.85
N VAL A 204 10.78 -1.28 -23.70
CA VAL A 204 10.88 -1.59 -25.13
C VAL A 204 12.21 -2.29 -25.39
N LYS A 205 12.14 -3.47 -26.02
CA LYS A 205 13.33 -4.20 -26.46
C LYS A 205 13.74 -3.73 -27.83
N ASN A 206 14.84 -3.04 -27.93
CA ASN A 206 15.56 -2.85 -29.21
C ASN A 206 16.58 -3.98 -29.41
N LYS A 207 17.03 -4.20 -30.65
CA LYS A 207 17.97 -5.29 -30.99
C LYS A 207 19.25 -5.30 -30.12
N ARG A 208 19.64 -4.15 -29.56
CA ARG A 208 20.87 -3.95 -28.76
C ARG A 208 20.66 -3.62 -27.31
N ASP A 209 19.48 -3.12 -26.91
CA ASP A 209 19.26 -2.68 -25.51
C ASP A 209 17.78 -2.71 -25.10
N LYS A 210 17.55 -2.75 -23.79
CA LYS A 210 16.21 -2.59 -23.19
C LYS A 210 16.08 -1.15 -22.72
N GLN A 211 15.22 -0.38 -23.38
CA GLN A 211 14.95 1.01 -23.01
C GLN A 211 13.65 1.11 -22.22
N CYS A 212 13.68 1.87 -21.15
CA CYS A 212 12.50 2.28 -20.40
C CYS A 212 11.89 3.51 -21.09
N GLN A 213 10.63 3.45 -21.42
CA GLN A 213 9.88 4.54 -22.06
C GLN A 213 8.62 4.83 -21.25
N LEU A 214 8.14 6.06 -21.31
CA LEU A 214 6.85 6.43 -20.75
C LEU A 214 5.74 5.59 -21.42
N ASN A 215 4.78 5.19 -20.61
CA ASN A 215 3.62 4.46 -21.08
C ASN A 215 2.45 5.44 -21.35
N HIS A 216 2.12 5.65 -22.62
CA HIS A 216 1.03 6.55 -23.00
C HIS A 216 -0.37 6.10 -22.55
N LYS A 217 -0.53 4.85 -22.11
CA LYS A 217 -1.78 4.34 -21.57
C LYS A 217 -1.95 4.65 -20.07
N TRP A 218 -0.89 5.08 -19.41
CA TRP A 218 -0.93 5.41 -17.99
C TRP A 218 -1.52 6.78 -17.78
N ASP A 219 -2.52 6.84 -16.92
CA ASP A 219 -3.09 8.07 -16.39
C ASP A 219 -2.61 8.24 -14.95
N GLY A 220 -1.67 9.15 -14.75
CA GLY A 220 -1.05 9.40 -13.45
C GLY A 220 -2.00 9.98 -12.40
N GLU A 221 -3.13 10.56 -12.80
CA GLU A 221 -4.16 11.03 -11.89
C GLU A 221 -5.08 9.91 -11.43
N ALA A 222 -5.38 8.96 -12.33
CA ALA A 222 -6.28 7.85 -12.08
C ALA A 222 -5.59 6.64 -11.42
N PHE A 223 -4.32 6.36 -11.77
CA PHE A 223 -3.63 5.12 -11.40
C PHE A 223 -2.33 5.34 -10.66
N SER A 224 -2.35 5.06 -9.37
CA SER A 224 -1.18 4.96 -8.49
C SER A 224 -0.79 3.50 -8.22
N PRO A 225 0.39 3.21 -7.66
CA PRO A 225 0.75 1.87 -7.19
C PRO A 225 -0.26 1.28 -6.20
N LYS A 226 -0.91 2.13 -5.40
CA LYS A 226 -1.97 1.73 -4.47
C LYS A 226 -3.22 1.24 -5.21
N ASP A 227 -3.55 1.85 -6.34
CA ASP A 227 -4.69 1.44 -7.15
C ASP A 227 -4.40 0.12 -7.86
N GLY A 228 -3.15 -0.10 -8.33
CA GLY A 228 -2.67 -1.39 -8.80
C GLY A 228 -2.81 -2.49 -7.74
N GLN A 229 -2.45 -2.20 -6.49
CA GLN A 229 -2.63 -3.15 -5.38
C GLN A 229 -4.12 -3.43 -5.11
N ARG A 230 -4.98 -2.43 -5.13
CA ARG A 230 -6.43 -2.62 -4.99
C ARG A 230 -7.01 -3.51 -6.09
N TYR A 231 -6.57 -3.28 -7.32
CA TYR A 231 -6.95 -4.14 -8.46
C TYR A 231 -6.59 -5.59 -8.20
N LEU A 232 -5.34 -5.88 -7.83
CA LEU A 232 -4.87 -7.25 -7.53
C LEU A 232 -5.65 -7.88 -6.37
N VAL A 233 -5.94 -7.14 -5.31
CA VAL A 233 -6.79 -7.61 -4.19
C VAL A 233 -8.21 -7.91 -4.68
N GLY A 234 -8.77 -7.07 -5.55
CA GLY A 234 -10.10 -7.22 -6.11
C GLY A 234 -10.24 -8.48 -6.97
N ILE A 235 -9.28 -8.73 -7.87
CA ILE A 235 -9.32 -9.96 -8.68
C ILE A 235 -9.11 -11.22 -7.85
N TRP A 236 -8.23 -11.16 -6.84
CA TRP A 236 -8.00 -12.28 -5.91
C TRP A 236 -9.26 -12.62 -5.10
N SER A 237 -10.01 -11.62 -4.65
CA SER A 237 -11.30 -11.86 -3.97
C SER A 237 -12.25 -12.64 -4.88
N LYS A 238 -12.37 -12.25 -6.15
CA LYS A 238 -13.20 -12.94 -7.14
C LYS A 238 -12.71 -14.36 -7.44
N MET A 239 -11.38 -14.57 -7.52
CA MET A 239 -10.79 -15.91 -7.67
C MET A 239 -11.16 -16.82 -6.51
N ARG A 240 -11.04 -16.33 -5.26
CA ARG A 240 -11.41 -17.10 -4.07
C ARG A 240 -12.88 -17.50 -4.03
N THR A 241 -13.77 -16.59 -4.43
CA THR A 241 -15.20 -16.90 -4.58
C THR A 241 -15.39 -18.03 -5.60
N ALA A 242 -14.78 -17.89 -6.79
CA ALA A 242 -14.88 -18.91 -7.82
C ALA A 242 -14.27 -20.27 -7.44
N PHE A 243 -13.22 -20.28 -6.60
CA PHE A 243 -12.68 -21.52 -6.04
C PHE A 243 -13.68 -22.17 -5.09
N LYS A 244 -14.29 -21.39 -4.20
CA LYS A 244 -15.32 -21.88 -3.27
C LYS A 244 -16.53 -22.44 -4.01
N ASP A 245 -17.03 -21.74 -5.03
CA ASP A 245 -18.20 -22.13 -5.81
C ASP A 245 -18.01 -23.46 -6.57
N ARG A 246 -16.75 -23.85 -6.83
CA ARG A 246 -16.39 -25.11 -7.51
C ARG A 246 -15.73 -26.14 -6.58
N ASP A 247 -15.77 -25.94 -5.27
CA ASP A 247 -15.12 -26.78 -4.26
C ASP A 247 -13.63 -27.05 -4.54
N LEU A 248 -12.91 -26.02 -5.00
CA LEU A 248 -11.50 -26.08 -5.29
C LEU A 248 -10.68 -25.58 -4.09
N ASN A 249 -9.83 -26.45 -3.55
CA ASN A 249 -9.01 -26.16 -2.39
C ASN A 249 -7.59 -25.76 -2.82
N VAL A 250 -7.21 -24.52 -2.54
CA VAL A 250 -5.88 -23.97 -2.80
C VAL A 250 -5.36 -23.24 -1.57
N TYR A 251 -4.10 -23.48 -1.22
CA TYR A 251 -3.45 -22.85 -0.09
C TYR A 251 -1.98 -22.53 -0.43
N GLY A 252 -1.35 -21.70 0.37
CA GLY A 252 0.03 -21.28 0.13
C GLY A 252 0.31 -19.87 0.61
N ILE A 253 1.32 -19.25 0.04
CA ILE A 253 1.79 -17.92 0.39
C ILE A 253 1.75 -17.01 -0.83
N ARG A 254 1.43 -15.73 -0.57
CA ARG A 254 1.44 -14.67 -1.53
C ARG A 254 2.32 -13.51 -1.03
N VAL A 255 3.19 -13.04 -1.87
CA VAL A 255 4.01 -11.85 -1.64
C VAL A 255 3.75 -10.82 -2.73
N VAL A 256 3.86 -9.53 -2.37
CA VAL A 256 3.82 -8.42 -3.31
C VAL A 256 5.24 -7.93 -3.56
N GLU A 257 5.56 -7.69 -4.81
CA GLU A 257 6.84 -7.16 -5.25
C GLU A 257 6.61 -5.95 -6.18
N PRO A 258 7.35 -4.85 -6.06
CA PRO A 258 7.25 -3.74 -6.99
C PRO A 258 8.03 -4.05 -8.28
N HIS A 259 7.48 -3.64 -9.42
CA HIS A 259 8.25 -3.46 -10.64
C HIS A 259 9.21 -2.26 -10.50
N HIS A 260 10.11 -2.09 -11.47
CA HIS A 260 11.03 -0.93 -11.49
C HIS A 260 10.33 0.42 -11.52
N ASP A 261 9.10 0.46 -11.98
CA ASP A 261 8.24 1.65 -11.99
C ASP A 261 7.37 1.81 -10.73
N GLY A 262 7.57 0.96 -9.74
CA GLY A 262 6.82 0.95 -8.48
C GLY A 262 5.47 0.24 -8.53
N THR A 263 5.02 -0.20 -9.70
CA THR A 263 3.73 -0.90 -9.85
C THR A 263 3.80 -2.29 -9.23
N PRO A 264 2.83 -2.69 -8.38
CA PRO A 264 2.87 -3.98 -7.72
C PRO A 264 2.54 -5.13 -8.67
N HIS A 265 3.23 -6.24 -8.46
CA HIS A 265 2.82 -7.56 -8.95
C HIS A 265 2.91 -8.59 -7.83
N TRP A 266 2.23 -9.71 -8.02
CA TRP A 266 2.14 -10.75 -7.00
C TRP A 266 2.85 -12.02 -7.42
N HIS A 267 3.69 -12.52 -6.54
CA HIS A 267 4.22 -13.87 -6.58
C HIS A 267 3.52 -14.73 -5.55
N MET A 268 3.16 -15.94 -5.95
CA MET A 268 2.46 -16.88 -5.09
C MET A 268 3.08 -18.27 -5.22
N VAL A 269 3.32 -18.91 -4.08
CA VAL A 269 3.57 -20.34 -4.00
C VAL A 269 2.27 -20.97 -3.52
N LEU A 270 1.62 -21.71 -4.39
CA LEU A 270 0.31 -22.31 -4.14
C LEU A 270 0.37 -23.84 -4.30
N PHE A 271 -0.39 -24.53 -3.47
CA PHE A 271 -0.52 -25.97 -3.48
C PHE A 271 -1.99 -26.39 -3.60
N CYS A 272 -2.26 -27.48 -4.29
CA CYS A 272 -3.60 -28.05 -4.46
C CYS A 272 -3.53 -29.53 -4.80
N ASP A 273 -4.67 -30.22 -4.78
CA ASP A 273 -4.78 -31.55 -5.35
C ASP A 273 -4.44 -31.51 -6.85
N ARG A 274 -3.74 -32.53 -7.33
CA ARG A 274 -3.32 -32.66 -8.73
C ARG A 274 -4.50 -32.56 -9.71
N LYS A 275 -5.65 -33.13 -9.35
CA LYS A 275 -6.86 -33.13 -10.18
C LYS A 275 -7.49 -31.73 -10.28
N GLN A 276 -7.34 -30.91 -9.27
CA GLN A 276 -7.90 -29.55 -9.22
C GLN A 276 -7.05 -28.49 -9.93
N ARG A 277 -5.76 -28.78 -10.18
CA ARG A 277 -4.80 -27.81 -10.73
C ARG A 277 -5.28 -27.12 -11.99
N ALA A 278 -5.79 -27.87 -12.96
CA ALA A 278 -6.20 -27.31 -14.25
C ALA A 278 -7.32 -26.26 -14.08
N ALA A 279 -8.33 -26.59 -13.30
CA ALA A 279 -9.45 -25.69 -13.01
C ALA A 279 -9.02 -24.45 -12.23
N ILE A 280 -8.10 -24.60 -11.25
CA ILE A 280 -7.55 -23.47 -10.49
C ILE A 280 -6.78 -22.51 -11.42
N VAL A 281 -5.88 -23.03 -12.26
CA VAL A 281 -5.09 -22.25 -13.21
C VAL A 281 -5.99 -21.53 -14.21
N GLU A 282 -7.01 -22.21 -14.75
CA GLU A 282 -8.00 -21.61 -15.67
C GLU A 282 -8.72 -20.41 -15.03
N ILE A 283 -9.22 -20.59 -13.80
CA ILE A 283 -9.89 -19.51 -13.06
C ILE A 283 -8.94 -18.33 -12.85
N MET A 284 -7.72 -18.61 -12.39
CA MET A 284 -6.73 -17.54 -12.13
C MET A 284 -6.40 -16.78 -13.42
N GLN A 285 -6.15 -17.47 -14.50
CA GLN A 285 -5.85 -16.86 -15.79
C GLN A 285 -7.03 -16.03 -16.32
N ARG A 286 -8.25 -16.55 -16.23
CA ARG A 286 -9.46 -15.84 -16.64
C ARG A 286 -9.64 -14.51 -15.89
N TYR A 287 -9.45 -14.49 -14.57
CA TYR A 287 -9.56 -13.25 -13.80
C TYR A 287 -8.38 -12.30 -13.99
N ALA A 288 -7.17 -12.81 -14.17
CA ALA A 288 -6.01 -11.98 -14.46
C ALA A 288 -6.11 -11.29 -15.82
N LEU A 289 -6.82 -11.89 -16.78
CA LEU A 289 -7.03 -11.36 -18.14
C LEU A 289 -8.39 -10.68 -18.32
N LYS A 290 -9.22 -10.58 -17.27
CA LYS A 290 -10.59 -10.05 -17.40
C LYS A 290 -10.61 -8.58 -17.85
N GLU A 291 -9.65 -7.78 -17.40
CA GLU A 291 -9.52 -6.36 -17.71
C GLU A 291 -8.38 -6.18 -18.72
N ASP A 292 -8.67 -5.57 -19.87
CA ASP A 292 -7.70 -5.32 -20.94
C ASP A 292 -6.91 -6.58 -21.37
N GLY A 293 -7.57 -7.74 -21.40
CA GLY A 293 -6.94 -9.04 -21.72
C GLY A 293 -6.58 -9.21 -23.20
N ASP A 294 -7.10 -8.36 -24.06
CA ASP A 294 -6.82 -8.24 -25.49
C ASP A 294 -5.57 -7.41 -25.81
N GLU A 295 -5.01 -6.72 -24.81
CA GLU A 295 -3.75 -5.97 -25.00
C GLU A 295 -2.64 -6.87 -25.56
N ARG A 296 -1.85 -6.30 -26.47
CA ARG A 296 -0.70 -7.01 -27.03
C ARG A 296 0.25 -7.49 -25.94
N GLY A 297 0.39 -8.80 -25.81
CA GLY A 297 1.24 -9.45 -24.80
C GLY A 297 0.57 -9.72 -23.47
N ALA A 298 -0.70 -9.34 -23.26
CA ALA A 298 -1.41 -9.57 -22.00
C ALA A 298 -1.34 -11.02 -21.54
N ARG A 299 -1.65 -11.98 -22.42
CA ARG A 299 -1.61 -13.42 -22.08
C ARG A 299 -0.26 -13.91 -21.57
N LYS A 300 0.84 -13.29 -22.03
CA LYS A 300 2.21 -13.66 -21.64
C LYS A 300 2.68 -12.94 -20.38
N GLN A 301 2.24 -11.70 -20.18
CA GLN A 301 2.78 -10.82 -19.13
C GLN A 301 1.90 -10.74 -17.88
N ARG A 302 0.57 -10.97 -18.03
CA ARG A 302 -0.40 -10.81 -16.93
C ARG A 302 -0.46 -11.99 -15.98
N PHE A 303 -0.24 -13.18 -16.50
CA PHE A 303 -0.36 -14.42 -15.77
C PHE A 303 0.69 -15.43 -16.20
N GLU A 304 1.50 -15.85 -15.27
CA GLU A 304 2.45 -16.95 -15.47
C GLU A 304 2.24 -17.99 -14.35
N CYS A 305 2.22 -19.27 -14.73
CA CYS A 305 2.12 -20.38 -13.78
C CYS A 305 3.18 -21.42 -14.12
N LYS A 306 4.13 -21.62 -13.21
CA LYS A 306 5.19 -22.64 -13.33
C LYS A 306 4.89 -23.77 -12.35
N HIS A 307 5.18 -24.99 -12.75
CA HIS A 307 5.14 -26.15 -11.85
C HIS A 307 6.35 -26.06 -10.89
N LEU A 308 6.11 -26.34 -9.61
CA LEU A 308 7.19 -26.50 -8.65
C LEU A 308 7.65 -27.96 -8.64
N ASN A 309 8.94 -28.18 -8.86
CA ASN A 309 9.57 -29.49 -8.68
C ASN A 309 9.58 -29.86 -7.18
N LYS A 310 9.74 -31.15 -6.87
CA LYS A 310 9.92 -31.60 -5.48
C LYS A 310 11.09 -30.84 -4.84
N GLY A 311 10.81 -30.14 -3.74
CA GLY A 311 11.80 -29.28 -3.05
C GLY A 311 11.90 -27.83 -3.54
N GLY A 312 11.21 -27.43 -4.61
CA GLY A 312 11.32 -26.10 -5.21
C GLY A 312 10.52 -24.99 -4.52
N ALA A 313 9.98 -25.22 -3.33
CA ALA A 313 9.24 -24.21 -2.58
C ALA A 313 10.12 -23.42 -1.58
N VAL A 314 11.38 -23.83 -1.40
CA VAL A 314 12.37 -23.21 -0.50
C VAL A 314 13.58 -22.77 -1.29
#